data_70abddc494accb1efb008f9141ebaea8
#
_entry.id   70abddc494accb1efb008f9141ebaea8
#
_cell.length_a   1.000
_cell.length_b   1.000
_cell.length_c   1.000
_cell.angle_alpha   90.00
_cell.angle_beta   90.00
_cell.angle_gamma   90.00
#
_symmetry.space_group_name_H-M   'P 1'
#
loop_
_entity.id
_entity.type
_entity.pdbx_description
1 polymer ?
#
loop_
_entity_poly.entity_id
_entity_poly.type
_entity_poly.pdbx_seq_one_letter_code
_entity_poly.pdbx_strand_id
1 'polypeptide(L)'
;MADLSAEEFCEATDLYLDDKWSYAPLIAAVLCRPEGERYEEKKALGRAERLRRMPMGIVLRLYATLEKTHRRMKEKYPLCYASPLSDGRHGDTGREATRWSDLMMWAGHHLPGETQRVKRMNAYDFMALVHSRIKMTAYR
;
A
#
# COMPACT_ATOMS: atom_id res chain seq x y z
N MET A 1 4.20 10.23 7.37
CA MET A 1 3.95 9.41 6.16
C MET A 1 3.82 10.20 4.85
N ALA A 2 4.17 11.48 4.88
CA ALA A 2 4.07 12.32 3.68
C ALA A 2 4.98 11.88 2.53
N ASP A 3 6.11 11.25 2.84
CA ASP A 3 7.10 10.84 1.84
C ASP A 3 6.98 9.38 1.41
N LEU A 4 5.88 8.74 1.77
CA LEU A 4 5.65 7.34 1.45
C LEU A 4 5.37 7.17 -0.04
N SER A 5 6.09 6.23 -0.69
CA SER A 5 5.80 5.92 -2.09
C SER A 5 4.59 5.01 -2.21
N ALA A 6 4.02 4.94 -3.41
CA ALA A 6 2.91 4.04 -3.70
C ALA A 6 3.29 2.58 -3.40
N GLU A 7 4.52 2.18 -3.76
CA GLU A 7 5.01 0.83 -3.52
C GLU A 7 5.07 0.50 -2.02
N GLU A 8 5.65 1.40 -1.22
CA GLU A 8 5.72 1.22 0.22
C GLU A 8 4.33 1.15 0.85
N PHE A 9 3.46 2.06 0.46
CA PHE A 9 2.10 2.12 0.99
C PHE A 9 1.30 0.86 0.66
N CYS A 10 1.36 0.42 -0.60
CA CYS A 10 0.62 -0.78 -1.02
C CYS A 10 1.18 -2.06 -0.40
N GLU A 11 2.51 -2.20 -0.34
CA GLU A 11 3.12 -3.36 0.30
C GLU A 11 2.81 -3.45 1.78
N ALA A 12 2.95 -2.33 2.50
CA ALA A 12 2.63 -2.30 3.93
C ALA A 12 1.17 -2.63 4.17
N THR A 13 0.28 -2.11 3.33
CA THR A 13 -1.16 -2.38 3.44
C THR A 13 -1.48 -3.85 3.19
N ASP A 14 -0.91 -4.45 2.15
CA ASP A 14 -1.11 -5.86 1.84
C ASP A 14 -0.63 -6.75 2.99
N LEU A 15 0.54 -6.48 3.54
CA LEU A 15 1.08 -7.21 4.68
C LEU A 15 0.21 -7.05 5.94
N TYR A 16 -0.27 -5.83 6.17
CA TYR A 16 -1.14 -5.52 7.30
C TYR A 16 -2.45 -6.31 7.22
N LEU A 17 -3.06 -6.36 6.03
CA LEU A 17 -4.31 -7.08 5.83
C LEU A 17 -4.12 -8.59 5.84
N ASP A 18 -2.96 -9.07 5.45
CA ASP A 18 -2.64 -10.49 5.40
C ASP A 18 -2.44 -11.06 6.82
N ASP A 19 -1.46 -10.55 7.55
CA ASP A 19 -1.22 -10.91 8.95
C ASP A 19 -0.38 -9.83 9.64
N LYS A 20 -1.05 -8.83 10.17
CA LYS A 20 -0.37 -7.66 10.74
C LYS A 20 0.55 -7.98 11.92
N TRP A 21 0.28 -9.05 12.64
CA TRP A 21 1.11 -9.39 13.81
C TRP A 21 2.37 -10.15 13.40
N SER A 22 2.25 -11.11 12.50
CA SER A 22 3.39 -11.88 12.00
C SER A 22 4.33 -11.01 11.16
N TYR A 23 3.80 -10.08 10.40
CA TYR A 23 4.58 -9.22 9.51
C TYR A 23 4.99 -7.89 10.13
N ALA A 24 4.79 -7.69 11.45
CA ALA A 24 5.08 -6.42 12.10
C ALA A 24 6.50 -5.88 11.81
N PRO A 25 7.57 -6.68 11.92
CA PRO A 25 8.90 -6.17 11.62
C PRO A 25 9.06 -5.73 10.17
N LEU A 26 8.47 -6.47 9.24
CA LEU A 26 8.57 -6.14 7.81
C LEU A 26 7.75 -4.89 7.48
N ILE A 27 6.53 -4.78 8.03
CA ILE A 27 5.70 -3.59 7.85
C ILE A 27 6.45 -2.35 8.36
N ALA A 28 7.05 -2.45 9.54
CA ALA A 28 7.85 -1.37 10.11
C ALA A 28 9.04 -1.03 9.21
N ALA A 29 9.71 -2.04 8.68
CA ALA A 29 10.87 -1.83 7.80
C ALA A 29 10.48 -1.14 6.50
N VAL A 30 9.31 -1.45 5.95
CA VAL A 30 8.79 -0.81 4.74
C VAL A 30 8.42 0.64 5.02
N LEU A 31 7.69 0.90 6.12
CA LEU A 31 7.20 2.24 6.44
C LEU A 31 8.27 3.18 7.02
N CYS A 32 9.30 2.63 7.64
CA CYS A 32 10.35 3.41 8.32
C CYS A 32 11.66 3.39 7.54
N ARG A 33 11.60 3.70 6.28
CA ARG A 33 12.79 3.83 5.44
C ARG A 33 13.63 5.03 5.90
N PRO A 34 14.97 4.89 5.95
CA PRO A 34 15.83 6.03 6.27
C PRO A 34 15.60 7.19 5.31
N GLU A 35 15.62 8.41 5.84
CA GLU A 35 15.44 9.61 5.05
C GLU A 35 16.49 9.71 3.94
N GLY A 36 16.06 10.08 2.74
CA GLY A 36 16.95 10.20 1.58
C GLY A 36 17.31 8.89 0.91
N GLU A 37 16.98 7.77 1.51
CA GLU A 37 17.25 6.46 0.92
C GLU A 37 16.06 6.02 0.05
N ARG A 38 16.39 5.48 -1.14
CA ARG A 38 15.37 4.96 -2.02
C ARG A 38 14.85 3.62 -1.51
N TYR A 39 13.56 3.38 -1.63
CA TYR A 39 12.98 2.11 -1.21
C TYR A 39 13.51 0.96 -2.08
N GLU A 40 14.02 -0.07 -1.43
CA GLU A 40 14.43 -1.33 -2.04
C GLU A 40 13.98 -2.47 -1.14
N GLU A 41 13.32 -3.47 -1.73
CA GLU A 41 12.79 -4.62 -0.99
C GLU A 41 13.86 -5.35 -0.17
N LYS A 42 15.03 -5.57 -0.76
CA LYS A 42 16.14 -6.25 -0.06
C LYS A 42 16.58 -5.50 1.19
N LYS A 43 16.64 -4.18 1.11
CA LYS A 43 17.00 -3.35 2.26
C LYS A 43 15.92 -3.38 3.34
N ALA A 44 14.65 -3.42 2.92
CA ALA A 44 13.54 -3.54 3.85
C ALA A 44 13.60 -4.87 4.60
N LEU A 45 13.88 -5.97 3.90
CA LEU A 45 14.03 -7.29 4.52
C LEU A 45 15.18 -7.30 5.54
N GLY A 46 16.30 -6.66 5.21
CA GLY A 46 17.43 -6.52 6.13
C GLY A 46 17.08 -5.70 7.37
N ARG A 47 16.33 -4.61 7.20
CA ARG A 47 15.85 -3.80 8.33
C ARG A 47 14.87 -4.59 9.20
N ALA A 48 14.00 -5.41 8.58
CA ALA A 48 13.03 -6.23 9.31
C ALA A 48 13.71 -7.16 10.32
N GLU A 49 14.86 -7.74 9.95
CA GLU A 49 15.63 -8.58 10.87
C GLU A 49 16.06 -7.80 12.12
N ARG A 50 16.47 -6.55 11.96
CA ARG A 50 16.86 -5.69 13.08
C ARG A 50 15.67 -5.24 13.92
N LEU A 51 14.47 -5.22 13.35
CA LEU A 51 13.25 -4.75 14.01
C LEU A 51 12.42 -5.87 14.65
N ARG A 52 12.91 -7.10 14.63
CA ARG A 52 12.17 -8.26 15.18
C ARG A 52 11.81 -8.12 16.65
N ARG A 53 12.60 -7.37 17.41
CA ARG A 53 12.39 -7.17 18.86
C ARG A 53 11.77 -5.80 19.17
N MET A 54 11.17 -5.18 18.18
CA MET A 54 10.52 -3.88 18.37
C MET A 54 9.43 -3.95 19.44
N PRO A 55 9.40 -2.97 20.39
CA PRO A 55 8.36 -2.96 21.42
C PRO A 55 6.95 -2.86 20.82
N MET A 56 6.00 -3.55 21.43
CA MET A 56 4.61 -3.55 20.97
C MET A 56 4.00 -2.15 20.92
N GLY A 57 4.38 -1.26 21.84
CA GLY A 57 3.91 0.11 21.83
C GLY A 57 4.27 0.87 20.56
N ILE A 58 5.44 0.59 20.00
CA ILE A 58 5.86 1.21 18.73
C ILE A 58 5.06 0.64 17.57
N VAL A 59 4.83 -0.68 17.58
CA VAL A 59 4.00 -1.36 16.56
C VAL A 59 2.60 -0.77 16.55
N LEU A 60 1.99 -0.61 17.73
CA LEU A 60 0.63 -0.07 17.84
C LEU A 60 0.54 1.37 17.33
N ARG A 61 1.55 2.19 17.63
CA ARG A 61 1.60 3.57 17.11
C ARG A 61 1.73 3.61 15.60
N LEU A 62 2.57 2.74 15.06
CA LEU A 62 2.78 2.63 13.62
C LEU A 62 1.48 2.23 12.91
N TYR A 63 0.78 1.24 13.47
CA TYR A 63 -0.49 0.76 12.93
C TYR A 63 -1.59 1.81 13.04
N ALA A 64 -1.64 2.53 14.17
CA ALA A 64 -2.58 3.64 14.32
C ALA A 64 -2.35 4.72 13.26
N THR A 65 -1.09 5.01 12.95
CA THR A 65 -0.74 5.98 11.91
C THR A 65 -1.15 5.49 10.53
N LEU A 66 -0.91 4.22 10.24
CA LEU A 66 -1.31 3.61 8.96
C LEU A 66 -2.83 3.63 8.80
N GLU A 67 -3.56 3.25 9.83
CA GLU A 67 -5.03 3.26 9.84
C GLU A 67 -5.58 4.66 9.66
N LYS A 68 -4.98 5.65 10.32
CA LYS A 68 -5.36 7.06 10.19
C LYS A 68 -5.12 7.56 8.77
N THR A 69 -4.00 7.18 8.16
CA THR A 69 -3.69 7.53 6.79
C THR A 69 -4.73 6.95 5.83
N HIS A 70 -5.10 5.69 6.01
CA HIS A 70 -6.15 5.05 5.22
C HIS A 70 -7.50 5.74 5.39
N ARG A 71 -7.84 6.12 6.61
CA ARG A 71 -9.10 6.83 6.90
C ARG A 71 -9.16 8.14 6.14
N ARG A 72 -8.08 8.91 6.17
CA ARG A 72 -7.99 10.18 5.43
C ARG A 72 -8.07 9.97 3.92
N MET A 73 -7.40 8.96 3.42
CA MET A 73 -7.43 8.63 2.00
C MET A 73 -8.81 8.17 1.56
N LYS A 74 -9.51 7.40 2.40
CA LYS A 74 -10.87 6.95 2.12
C LYS A 74 -11.84 8.12 2.01
N GLU A 75 -11.68 9.13 2.87
CA GLU A 75 -12.50 10.34 2.81
C GLU A 75 -12.23 11.15 1.54
N LYS A 76 -10.96 11.25 1.15
CA LYS A 76 -10.54 12.05 -0.01
C LYS A 76 -10.70 11.32 -1.33
N TYR A 77 -10.45 10.01 -1.33
CA TYR A 77 -10.47 9.18 -2.54
C TYR A 77 -11.33 7.93 -2.33
N PRO A 78 -12.65 8.10 -2.09
CA PRO A 78 -13.51 6.97 -1.72
C PRO A 78 -13.59 5.88 -2.79
N LEU A 79 -13.44 6.21 -4.06
CA LEU A 79 -13.54 5.21 -5.13
C LEU A 79 -12.41 4.18 -5.07
N CYS A 80 -11.27 4.53 -4.48
CA CYS A 80 -10.17 3.57 -4.31
C CYS A 80 -10.55 2.44 -3.36
N TYR A 81 -11.46 2.68 -2.45
CA TYR A 81 -11.90 1.72 -1.43
C TYR A 81 -13.20 0.99 -1.80
N ALA A 82 -13.99 1.58 -2.68
CA ALA A 82 -15.26 1.01 -3.15
C ALA A 82 -15.16 0.45 -4.57
N SER A 83 -13.96 0.39 -5.12
CA SER A 83 -13.69 -0.04 -6.48
C SER A 83 -14.10 -1.51 -6.70
N PRO A 84 -14.58 -1.88 -7.89
CA PRO A 84 -14.75 -3.28 -8.27
C PRO A 84 -13.46 -4.09 -8.15
N LEU A 85 -12.30 -3.43 -8.20
CA LEU A 85 -11.00 -4.09 -8.04
C LEU A 85 -10.75 -4.52 -6.60
N SER A 86 -11.29 -3.78 -5.63
CA SER A 86 -11.21 -4.13 -4.21
C SER A 86 -12.46 -4.81 -3.69
N ASP A 87 -13.42 -5.01 -4.56
CA ASP A 87 -14.69 -5.66 -4.27
C ASP A 87 -14.48 -7.16 -4.03
N GLY A 88 -15.13 -7.69 -3.02
CA GLY A 88 -15.04 -9.09 -2.64
C GLY A 88 -15.68 -10.08 -3.59
N ARG A 89 -16.05 -9.66 -4.80
CA ARG A 89 -16.66 -10.57 -5.80
C ARG A 89 -15.83 -11.81 -6.07
N HIS A 90 -14.55 -11.71 -5.88
CA HIS A 90 -13.63 -12.81 -6.16
C HIS A 90 -13.61 -13.85 -5.05
N GLY A 91 -14.25 -13.56 -3.93
CA GLY A 91 -14.41 -14.52 -2.84
C GLY A 91 -15.15 -15.77 -3.26
N ASP A 92 -16.10 -15.63 -4.18
CA ASP A 92 -16.91 -16.75 -4.68
C ASP A 92 -16.10 -17.81 -5.41
N THR A 93 -14.94 -17.45 -5.94
CA THR A 93 -14.07 -18.36 -6.67
C THR A 93 -12.95 -18.92 -5.80
N GLY A 94 -12.93 -18.57 -4.51
CA GLY A 94 -11.85 -18.95 -3.62
C GLY A 94 -10.55 -18.21 -3.88
N ARG A 95 -10.58 -17.21 -4.74
CA ARG A 95 -9.41 -16.38 -5.01
C ARG A 95 -9.23 -15.34 -3.92
N GLU A 96 -7.99 -15.01 -3.65
CA GLU A 96 -7.66 -13.91 -2.77
C GLU A 96 -8.25 -12.62 -3.31
N ALA A 97 -8.70 -11.75 -2.41
CA ALA A 97 -9.13 -10.41 -2.77
C ALA A 97 -7.99 -9.69 -3.52
N THR A 98 -8.35 -8.80 -4.42
CA THR A 98 -7.37 -7.99 -5.15
C THR A 98 -6.48 -7.25 -4.17
N ARG A 99 -5.18 -7.44 -4.31
CA ARG A 99 -4.20 -6.78 -3.44
C ARG A 99 -4.01 -5.33 -3.85
N TRP A 100 -3.61 -4.50 -2.89
CA TRP A 100 -3.27 -3.11 -3.17
C TRP A 100 -2.14 -2.99 -4.20
N SER A 101 -1.20 -3.93 -4.16
CA SER A 101 -0.12 -3.97 -5.16
C SER A 101 -0.64 -4.17 -6.59
N ASP A 102 -1.76 -4.86 -6.75
CA ASP A 102 -2.38 -5.06 -8.06
C ASP A 102 -2.92 -3.75 -8.63
N LEU A 103 -3.31 -2.81 -7.77
CA LEU A 103 -3.74 -1.48 -8.22
C LEU A 103 -2.61 -0.72 -8.91
N MET A 104 -1.37 -0.92 -8.47
CA MET A 104 -0.22 -0.29 -9.12
C MET A 104 -0.02 -0.80 -10.54
N MET A 105 -0.16 -2.12 -10.73
CA MET A 105 -0.06 -2.72 -12.05
C MET A 105 -1.19 -2.25 -12.96
N TRP A 106 -2.41 -2.19 -12.42
CA TRP A 106 -3.57 -1.68 -13.15
C TRP A 106 -3.37 -0.21 -13.55
N ALA A 107 -2.91 0.62 -12.61
CA ALA A 107 -2.65 2.04 -12.87
C ALA A 107 -1.53 2.23 -13.90
N GLY A 108 -0.58 1.32 -13.97
CA GLY A 108 0.49 1.31 -14.96
C GLY A 108 0.14 0.58 -16.26
N HIS A 109 -1.13 0.22 -16.45
CA HIS A 109 -1.62 -0.51 -17.62
C HIS A 109 -0.87 -1.83 -17.87
N HIS A 110 -0.33 -2.45 -16.81
CA HIS A 110 0.48 -3.67 -16.87
C HIS A 110 1.74 -3.54 -17.73
N LEU A 111 2.16 -2.32 -18.03
CA LEU A 111 3.40 -2.04 -18.75
C LEU A 111 4.54 -1.82 -17.77
N PRO A 112 5.67 -2.54 -17.88
CA PRO A 112 6.75 -2.46 -16.89
C PRO A 112 7.25 -1.05 -16.59
N GLY A 113 7.46 -0.24 -17.63
CA GLY A 113 7.94 1.13 -17.46
C GLY A 113 6.94 2.03 -16.73
N GLU A 114 5.68 1.94 -17.10
CA GLU A 114 4.60 2.71 -16.47
C GLU A 114 4.37 2.25 -15.03
N THR A 115 4.42 0.95 -14.78
CA THR A 115 4.28 0.39 -13.43
C THR A 115 5.40 0.89 -12.52
N GLN A 116 6.64 0.97 -13.03
CA GLN A 116 7.75 1.52 -12.25
C GLN A 116 7.54 2.99 -11.88
N ARG A 117 6.98 3.79 -12.78
CA ARG A 117 6.63 5.18 -12.49
C ARG A 117 5.58 5.26 -11.38
N VAL A 118 4.56 4.43 -11.46
CA VAL A 118 3.50 4.37 -10.44
C VAL A 118 4.07 3.98 -9.08
N LYS A 119 4.93 2.99 -9.03
CA LYS A 119 5.56 2.52 -7.78
C LYS A 119 6.34 3.63 -7.07
N ARG A 120 7.01 4.48 -7.83
CA ARG A 120 7.83 5.58 -7.29
C ARG A 120 7.03 6.83 -6.93
N MET A 121 5.79 6.90 -7.38
CA MET A 121 4.90 8.01 -7.12
C MET A 121 4.61 8.13 -5.61
N ASN A 122 4.40 9.35 -5.13
CA ASN A 122 3.93 9.55 -3.76
C ASN A 122 2.58 8.85 -3.58
N ALA A 123 2.36 8.26 -2.40
CA ALA A 123 1.14 7.51 -2.13
C ALA A 123 -0.14 8.32 -2.36
N TYR A 124 -0.15 9.59 -1.97
CA TYR A 124 -1.30 10.46 -2.17
C TYR A 124 -1.56 10.72 -3.65
N ASP A 125 -0.50 10.97 -4.43
CA ASP A 125 -0.62 11.18 -5.87
C ASP A 125 -1.11 9.90 -6.57
N PHE A 126 -0.64 8.74 -6.10
CA PHE A 126 -1.11 7.45 -6.59
C PHE A 126 -2.60 7.26 -6.34
N MET A 127 -3.07 7.56 -5.13
CA MET A 127 -4.48 7.43 -4.78
C MET A 127 -5.35 8.38 -5.62
N ALA A 128 -4.87 9.61 -5.86
CA ALA A 128 -5.54 10.57 -6.72
C ALA A 128 -5.65 10.04 -8.16
N LEU A 129 -4.58 9.46 -8.66
CA LEU A 129 -4.55 8.88 -10.01
C LEU A 129 -5.55 7.72 -10.14
N VAL A 130 -5.54 6.79 -9.19
CA VAL A 130 -6.46 5.64 -9.20
C VAL A 130 -7.91 6.11 -9.11
N HIS A 131 -8.20 7.02 -8.19
CA HIS A 131 -9.54 7.58 -8.01
C HIS A 131 -10.04 8.22 -9.30
N SER A 132 -9.22 9.04 -9.94
CA SER A 132 -9.55 9.72 -11.18
C SER A 132 -9.84 8.73 -12.32
N ARG A 133 -9.03 7.69 -12.45
CA ARG A 133 -9.22 6.67 -13.49
C ARG A 133 -10.48 5.86 -13.28
N ILE A 134 -10.78 5.48 -12.04
CA ILE A 134 -12.02 4.75 -11.72
C ILE A 134 -13.22 5.63 -12.06
N LYS A 135 -13.17 6.91 -11.69
CA LYS A 135 -14.22 7.87 -11.98
C LYS A 135 -14.47 8.01 -13.48
N MET A 136 -13.41 8.13 -14.25
CA MET A 136 -13.50 8.23 -15.71
C MET A 136 -14.08 6.97 -16.35
N THR A 137 -13.69 5.81 -15.85
CA THR A 137 -14.18 4.52 -16.35
C THR A 137 -15.66 4.35 -16.04
N ALA A 138 -16.12 4.80 -14.88
CA ALA A 138 -17.54 4.68 -14.47
C ALA A 138 -18.50 5.51 -15.32
N TYR A 139 -17.99 6.55 -15.99
CA TYR A 139 -18.80 7.44 -16.83
C TYR A 139 -18.77 7.08 -18.32
N ARG A 140 -18.16 5.98 -18.66
CA ARG A 140 -18.22 5.44 -20.03
C ARG A 140 -19.38 4.43 -20.16
#